data_3223774c1c08f65e74ea67662b8393fa
#
_entry.id   3223774c1c08f65e74ea67662b8393fa
#
_cell.length_a   1.000
_cell.length_b   1.000
_cell.length_c   1.000
_cell.angle_alpha   90.00
_cell.angle_beta   90.00
_cell.angle_gamma   90.00
#
_symmetry.space_group_name_H-M   'P 1'
#
loop_
_entity.id
_entity.type
_entity.pdbx_description
1 polymer ?
#
loop_
_entity_poly.entity_id
_entity_poly.type
_entity_poly.pdbx_seq_one_letter_code
_entity_poly.pdbx_strand_id
1 'polypeptide(L)'
;MKTNNRNKKIVQLTLLALLTAVLVVLSLVNIPQPAGLSITFNMIPVAIAAIAMGLPGGAIIGGAFGLISFLQCFGILGFSAMGAALVSVSPVLMFIQRFCSRVLVGVLAALVYRFLNKRSVKPQISCMVTGFCAAFFNTLFFMLLLVLLFGHTEYMQNLMAGRGVLTFIIASVGINAVVEMIVAAVVTGAVGVALKKARLI
;
A
#
# COMPACT_ATOMS: atom_id res chain seq x y z
N MET A 1 18.93 31.41 7.23
CA MET A 1 18.91 29.93 7.11
C MET A 1 17.81 29.22 7.89
N LYS A 2 17.35 29.68 9.06
CA LYS A 2 16.28 29.02 9.86
C LYS A 2 14.88 29.03 9.21
N THR A 3 14.53 30.06 8.47
CA THR A 3 13.21 30.22 7.80
C THR A 3 12.95 29.18 6.71
N ASN A 4 13.97 28.78 5.94
CA ASN A 4 13.82 27.81 4.86
C ASN A 4 13.55 26.38 5.38
N ASN A 5 14.11 26.00 6.52
CA ASN A 5 13.89 24.68 7.13
C ASN A 5 12.49 24.57 7.75
N ARG A 6 11.94 25.68 8.30
CA ARG A 6 10.58 25.72 8.86
C ARG A 6 9.54 25.57 7.75
N ASN A 7 9.73 26.24 6.65
CA ASN A 7 8.81 26.16 5.51
C ASN A 7 8.79 24.73 4.89
N LYS A 8 9.96 24.09 4.78
CA LYS A 8 10.03 22.69 4.32
C LYS A 8 9.27 21.72 5.24
N LYS A 9 9.41 21.85 6.55
CA LYS A 9 8.68 21.02 7.51
C LYS A 9 7.17 21.24 7.42
N ILE A 10 6.72 22.49 7.27
CA ILE A 10 5.30 22.81 7.10
C ILE A 10 4.75 22.14 5.83
N VAL A 11 5.43 22.27 4.70
CA VAL A 11 5.02 21.63 3.44
C VAL A 11 4.95 20.12 3.58
N GLN A 12 5.92 19.49 4.24
CA GLN A 12 5.91 18.04 4.46
C GLN A 12 4.74 17.61 5.35
N LEU A 13 4.44 18.34 6.43
CA LEU A 13 3.30 18.06 7.31
C LEU A 13 1.97 18.23 6.56
N THR A 14 1.83 19.30 5.77
CA THR A 14 0.63 19.52 4.95
C THR A 14 0.44 18.40 3.93
N LEU A 15 1.52 17.98 3.28
CA LEU A 15 1.48 16.88 2.32
C LEU A 15 1.12 15.55 2.99
N LEU A 16 1.68 15.26 4.18
CA LEU A 16 1.30 14.09 4.97
C LEU A 16 -0.18 14.10 5.33
N ALA A 17 -0.70 15.23 5.82
CA ALA A 17 -2.10 15.38 6.17
C ALA A 17 -3.01 15.16 4.94
N LEU A 18 -2.66 15.77 3.80
CA LEU A 18 -3.39 15.60 2.54
C LEU A 18 -3.39 14.15 2.08
N LEU A 19 -2.22 13.50 2.06
CA LEU A 19 -2.11 12.10 1.63
C LEU A 19 -2.84 11.15 2.58
N THR A 20 -2.85 11.43 3.88
CA THR A 20 -3.65 10.67 4.85
C THR A 20 -5.14 10.86 4.61
N ALA A 21 -5.61 12.08 4.32
CA ALA A 21 -7.00 12.33 3.98
C ALA A 21 -7.41 11.58 2.70
N VAL A 22 -6.59 11.64 1.64
CA VAL A 22 -6.81 10.88 0.40
C VAL A 22 -6.84 9.38 0.69
N LEU A 23 -5.94 8.88 1.53
CA LEU A 23 -5.89 7.48 1.93
C LEU A 23 -7.20 7.04 2.62
N VAL A 24 -7.74 7.86 3.54
CA VAL A 24 -9.02 7.59 4.21
C VAL A 24 -10.15 7.53 3.19
N VAL A 25 -10.24 8.51 2.29
CA VAL A 25 -11.28 8.53 1.24
C VAL A 25 -11.19 7.30 0.33
N LEU A 26 -10.00 6.96 -0.14
CA LEU A 26 -9.79 5.77 -0.97
C LEU A 26 -10.12 4.46 -0.22
N SER A 27 -9.92 4.44 1.09
CA SER A 27 -10.24 3.28 1.93
C SER A 27 -11.74 3.04 2.09
N LEU A 28 -12.58 4.06 1.87
CA LEU A 28 -14.04 3.93 1.85
C LEU A 28 -14.55 3.37 0.51
N VAL A 29 -13.76 3.54 -0.56
CA VAL A 29 -14.10 3.03 -1.91
C VAL A 29 -13.50 1.63 -2.06
N ASN A 30 -14.23 0.63 -1.60
CA ASN A 30 -13.84 -0.77 -1.73
C ASN A 30 -14.64 -1.43 -2.87
N ILE A 31 -13.94 -1.98 -3.86
CA ILE A 31 -14.55 -2.80 -4.90
C ILE A 31 -14.45 -4.26 -4.43
N PRO A 32 -15.58 -4.87 -3.99
CA PRO A 32 -15.55 -6.22 -3.46
C PRO A 32 -15.17 -7.23 -4.54
N GLN A 33 -14.40 -8.23 -4.14
CA GLN A 33 -13.89 -9.29 -5.00
C GLN A 33 -14.36 -10.65 -4.49
N PRO A 34 -14.41 -11.67 -5.37
CA PRO A 34 -14.50 -13.06 -4.93
C PRO A 34 -13.42 -13.37 -3.88
N ALA A 35 -13.69 -14.29 -2.97
CA ALA A 35 -12.80 -14.66 -1.87
C ALA A 35 -12.64 -13.61 -0.74
N GLY A 36 -13.51 -12.58 -0.67
CA GLY A 36 -13.47 -11.58 0.41
C GLY A 36 -12.30 -10.59 0.32
N LEU A 37 -11.63 -10.55 -0.82
CA LEU A 37 -10.62 -9.53 -1.16
C LEU A 37 -11.30 -8.27 -1.71
N SER A 38 -10.58 -7.16 -1.78
CA SER A 38 -11.03 -5.94 -2.44
C SER A 38 -9.91 -5.27 -3.20
N ILE A 39 -10.23 -4.70 -4.35
CA ILE A 39 -9.31 -3.82 -5.09
C ILE A 39 -9.25 -2.50 -4.34
N THR A 40 -8.03 -2.04 -4.06
CA THR A 40 -7.80 -0.76 -3.37
C THR A 40 -6.68 0.01 -4.03
N PHE A 41 -6.86 1.30 -4.22
CA PHE A 41 -5.83 2.18 -4.77
C PHE A 41 -5.00 2.89 -3.69
N ASN A 42 -5.06 2.39 -2.46
CA ASN A 42 -4.37 2.96 -1.29
C ASN A 42 -2.84 2.95 -1.39
N MET A 43 -2.28 2.19 -2.35
CA MET A 43 -0.85 2.20 -2.63
C MET A 43 -0.39 3.51 -3.28
N ILE A 44 -1.28 4.25 -3.95
CA ILE A 44 -0.94 5.50 -4.61
C ILE A 44 -0.47 6.56 -3.62
N PRO A 45 -1.23 6.91 -2.55
CA PRO A 45 -0.75 7.83 -1.51
C PRO A 45 0.56 7.37 -0.84
N VAL A 46 0.71 6.06 -0.61
CA VAL A 46 1.94 5.49 -0.02
C VAL A 46 3.15 5.72 -0.94
N ALA A 47 3.00 5.42 -2.24
CA ALA A 47 4.06 5.63 -3.22
C ALA A 47 4.41 7.13 -3.39
N ILE A 48 3.40 8.01 -3.42
CA ILE A 48 3.61 9.46 -3.49
C ILE A 48 4.36 9.97 -2.25
N ALA A 49 3.99 9.51 -1.05
CA ALA A 49 4.69 9.84 0.18
C ALA A 49 6.15 9.36 0.17
N ALA A 50 6.39 8.16 -0.34
CA ALA A 50 7.73 7.59 -0.50
C ALA A 50 8.59 8.42 -1.48
N ILE A 51 8.00 8.92 -2.56
CA ILE A 51 8.67 9.79 -3.53
C ILE A 51 8.96 11.17 -2.93
N ALA A 52 7.98 11.77 -2.27
CA ALA A 52 8.06 13.15 -1.80
C ALA A 52 8.93 13.31 -0.55
N MET A 53 8.88 12.36 0.37
CA MET A 53 9.52 12.47 1.69
C MET A 53 10.50 11.32 1.98
N GLY A 54 10.71 10.41 1.03
CA GLY A 54 11.60 9.27 1.19
C GLY A 54 11.12 8.25 2.23
N LEU A 55 12.08 7.62 2.93
CA LEU A 55 11.80 6.56 3.90
C LEU A 55 10.78 6.94 4.99
N PRO A 56 10.91 8.11 5.67
CA PRO A 56 9.95 8.46 6.72
C PRO A 56 8.54 8.68 6.16
N GLY A 57 8.39 9.30 5.01
CA GLY A 57 7.08 9.52 4.38
C GLY A 57 6.40 8.21 4.01
N GLY A 58 7.14 7.31 3.33
CA GLY A 58 6.64 5.99 2.98
C GLY A 58 6.24 5.15 4.19
N ALA A 59 7.06 5.16 5.25
CA ALA A 59 6.77 4.42 6.49
C ALA A 59 5.54 4.98 7.23
N ILE A 60 5.40 6.30 7.34
CA ILE A 60 4.27 6.95 8.04
C ILE A 60 2.96 6.68 7.31
N ILE A 61 2.89 6.94 5.99
CA ILE A 61 1.65 6.72 5.23
C ILE A 61 1.38 5.22 5.06
N GLY A 62 2.42 4.39 4.90
CA GLY A 62 2.28 2.94 4.93
C GLY A 62 1.73 2.42 6.26
N GLY A 63 2.22 2.97 7.38
CA GLY A 63 1.70 2.67 8.73
C GLY A 63 0.24 3.13 8.90
N ALA A 64 -0.09 4.34 8.46
CA ALA A 64 -1.48 4.84 8.46
C ALA A 64 -2.40 3.91 7.65
N PHE A 65 -1.96 3.48 6.45
CA PHE A 65 -2.71 2.51 5.66
C PHE A 65 -2.85 1.17 6.38
N GLY A 66 -1.80 0.69 7.05
CA GLY A 66 -1.84 -0.55 7.83
C GLY A 66 -2.85 -0.48 8.98
N LEU A 67 -2.90 0.65 9.69
CA LEU A 67 -3.87 0.89 10.76
C LEU A 67 -5.30 0.93 10.22
N ILE A 68 -5.57 1.68 9.16
CA ILE A 68 -6.89 1.73 8.52
C ILE A 68 -7.31 0.34 8.07
N SER A 69 -6.40 -0.40 7.41
CA SER A 69 -6.67 -1.76 6.95
C SER A 69 -6.96 -2.74 8.10
N PHE A 70 -6.35 -2.54 9.27
CA PHE A 70 -6.67 -3.31 10.47
C PHE A 70 -8.03 -2.91 11.05
N LEU A 71 -8.37 -1.63 11.10
CA LEU A 71 -9.69 -1.15 11.55
C LEU A 71 -10.83 -1.65 10.66
N GLN A 72 -10.60 -1.84 9.36
CA GLN A 72 -11.57 -2.45 8.44
C GLN A 72 -11.92 -3.91 8.79
N CYS A 73 -11.09 -4.62 9.55
CA CYS A 73 -11.43 -5.94 10.07
C CYS A 73 -12.57 -5.89 11.10
N PHE A 74 -12.76 -4.74 11.75
CA PHE A 74 -13.83 -4.47 12.71
C PHE A 74 -15.00 -3.68 12.13
N GLY A 75 -15.00 -3.42 10.81
CA GLY A 75 -16.02 -2.62 10.14
C GLY A 75 -15.87 -1.11 10.27
N ILE A 76 -14.74 -0.63 10.79
CA ILE A 76 -14.41 0.80 10.92
C ILE A 76 -13.72 1.27 9.64
N LEU A 77 -14.20 2.36 9.02
CA LEU A 77 -13.69 2.91 7.76
C LEU A 77 -13.75 1.93 6.57
N GLY A 78 -14.82 1.13 6.50
CA GLY A 78 -15.04 0.11 5.49
C GLY A 78 -15.08 -1.29 6.11
N PHE A 79 -15.36 -2.30 5.29
CA PHE A 79 -15.50 -3.68 5.78
C PHE A 79 -14.63 -4.64 4.96
N SER A 80 -13.87 -5.48 5.65
CA SER A 80 -13.10 -6.58 5.07
C SER A 80 -13.61 -7.92 5.56
N ALA A 81 -14.39 -8.64 4.75
CA ALA A 81 -14.97 -9.93 5.13
C ALA A 81 -13.90 -10.95 5.56
N MET A 82 -12.83 -11.08 4.78
CA MET A 82 -11.67 -11.91 5.13
C MET A 82 -11.02 -11.44 6.43
N GLY A 83 -10.87 -10.10 6.58
CA GLY A 83 -10.29 -9.52 7.80
C GLY A 83 -11.12 -9.83 9.04
N ALA A 84 -12.43 -9.70 8.96
CA ALA A 84 -13.36 -10.02 10.05
C ALA A 84 -13.31 -11.50 10.44
N ALA A 85 -13.22 -12.41 9.47
CA ALA A 85 -13.10 -13.84 9.72
C ALA A 85 -11.76 -14.20 10.40
N LEU A 86 -10.65 -13.58 9.97
CA LEU A 86 -9.32 -13.92 10.49
C LEU A 86 -8.97 -13.20 11.78
N VAL A 87 -9.53 -12.01 12.05
CA VAL A 87 -9.33 -11.31 13.32
C VAL A 87 -9.93 -12.06 14.49
N SER A 88 -11.01 -12.82 14.27
CA SER A 88 -11.60 -13.68 15.30
C SER A 88 -10.69 -14.85 15.70
N VAL A 89 -9.79 -15.29 14.81
CA VAL A 89 -8.80 -16.33 15.10
C VAL A 89 -7.65 -15.76 15.93
N SER A 90 -7.07 -14.63 15.50
CA SER A 90 -6.00 -13.96 16.24
C SER A 90 -5.89 -12.49 15.84
N PRO A 91 -6.33 -11.56 16.71
CA PRO A 91 -6.20 -10.12 16.45
C PRO A 91 -4.74 -9.67 16.30
N VAL A 92 -3.82 -10.28 17.08
CA VAL A 92 -2.39 -9.91 17.06
C VAL A 92 -1.73 -10.29 15.73
N LEU A 93 -1.96 -11.51 15.24
CA LEU A 93 -1.43 -11.94 13.94
C LEU A 93 -2.03 -11.12 12.81
N MET A 94 -3.33 -10.75 12.91
CA MET A 94 -4.00 -9.90 11.94
C MET A 94 -3.41 -8.49 11.93
N PHE A 95 -3.10 -7.92 13.10
CA PHE A 95 -2.40 -6.64 13.19
C PHE A 95 -1.02 -6.70 12.52
N ILE A 96 -0.22 -7.72 12.81
CA ILE A 96 1.09 -7.91 12.19
C ILE A 96 0.95 -8.01 10.67
N GLN A 97 0.02 -8.83 10.18
CA GLN A 97 -0.21 -9.01 8.74
C GLN A 97 -0.62 -7.70 8.06
N ARG A 98 -1.52 -6.92 8.66
CA ARG A 98 -2.03 -5.67 8.08
C ARG A 98 -1.03 -4.52 8.22
N PHE A 99 -0.44 -4.33 9.39
CA PHE A 99 0.44 -3.19 9.68
C PHE A 99 1.84 -3.37 9.10
N CYS A 100 2.51 -4.48 9.42
CA CYS A 100 3.90 -4.67 9.00
C CYS A 100 4.05 -4.75 7.48
N SER A 101 3.12 -5.43 6.78
CA SER A 101 3.17 -5.50 5.33
C SER A 101 3.14 -4.11 4.69
N ARG A 102 2.31 -3.20 5.17
CA ARG A 102 2.13 -1.86 4.60
C ARG A 102 3.30 -0.92 4.91
N VAL A 103 3.84 -1.00 6.13
CA VAL A 103 5.06 -0.26 6.48
C VAL A 103 6.22 -0.70 5.60
N LEU A 104 6.42 -2.02 5.42
CA LEU A 104 7.46 -2.57 4.55
C LEU A 104 7.30 -2.08 3.10
N VAL A 105 6.07 -2.09 2.58
CA VAL A 105 5.80 -1.57 1.23
C VAL A 105 6.21 -0.11 1.11
N GLY A 106 5.84 0.75 2.06
CA GLY A 106 6.21 2.16 2.04
C GLY A 106 7.72 2.39 2.09
N VAL A 107 8.43 1.62 2.93
CA VAL A 107 9.90 1.66 3.03
C VAL A 107 10.53 1.19 1.71
N LEU A 108 10.10 0.06 1.16
CA LEU A 108 10.67 -0.47 -0.08
C LEU A 108 10.38 0.43 -1.29
N ALA A 109 9.18 1.02 -1.38
CA ALA A 109 8.88 2.01 -2.41
C ALA A 109 9.85 3.20 -2.36
N ALA A 110 10.16 3.70 -1.16
CA ALA A 110 11.14 4.77 -1.00
C ALA A 110 12.57 4.34 -1.39
N LEU A 111 12.96 3.10 -1.09
CA LEU A 111 14.25 2.56 -1.51
C LEU A 111 14.34 2.42 -3.04
N VAL A 112 13.29 1.92 -3.69
CA VAL A 112 13.20 1.83 -5.16
C VAL A 112 13.36 3.21 -5.78
N TYR A 113 12.60 4.21 -5.31
CA TYR A 113 12.72 5.58 -5.83
C TYR A 113 14.13 6.16 -5.63
N ARG A 114 14.71 5.98 -4.45
CA ARG A 114 16.07 6.42 -4.13
C ARG A 114 17.11 5.77 -5.05
N PHE A 115 16.97 4.46 -5.32
CA PHE A 115 17.85 3.72 -6.21
C PHE A 115 17.78 4.23 -7.65
N LEU A 116 16.57 4.40 -8.19
CA LEU A 116 16.35 4.91 -9.55
C LEU A 116 16.89 6.34 -9.71
N ASN A 117 16.68 7.18 -8.70
CA ASN A 117 17.20 8.56 -8.72
C ASN A 117 18.73 8.61 -8.71
N LYS A 118 19.39 7.69 -7.98
CA LYS A 118 20.86 7.55 -8.02
C LYS A 118 21.39 7.13 -9.40
N ARG A 119 20.59 6.40 -10.17
CA ARG A 119 20.92 5.95 -11.53
C ARG A 119 20.56 7.00 -12.61
N SER A 120 20.21 8.22 -12.22
CA SER A 120 19.83 9.31 -13.14
C SER A 120 18.71 8.93 -14.12
N VAL A 121 17.81 8.04 -13.71
CA VAL A 121 16.64 7.68 -14.50
C VAL A 121 15.70 8.87 -14.62
N LYS A 122 15.05 9.05 -15.78
CA LYS A 122 14.08 10.14 -15.98
C LYS A 122 13.04 10.16 -14.85
N PRO A 123 12.74 11.34 -14.27
CA PRO A 123 11.86 11.44 -13.09
C PRO A 123 10.50 10.78 -13.26
N GLN A 124 9.91 10.90 -14.44
CA GLN A 124 8.63 10.28 -14.77
C GLN A 124 8.70 8.75 -14.65
N ILE A 125 9.74 8.15 -15.25
CA ILE A 125 9.95 6.70 -15.20
C ILE A 125 10.21 6.25 -13.76
N SER A 126 11.02 7.00 -13.00
CA SER A 126 11.28 6.69 -11.59
C SER A 126 10.00 6.69 -10.76
N CYS A 127 9.11 7.66 -10.97
CA CYS A 127 7.82 7.71 -10.27
C CYS A 127 6.88 6.57 -10.70
N MET A 128 6.80 6.28 -12.00
CA MET A 128 5.99 5.17 -12.52
C MET A 128 6.43 3.82 -11.97
N VAL A 129 7.74 3.54 -12.02
CA VAL A 129 8.31 2.29 -11.51
C VAL A 129 8.11 2.18 -10.00
N THR A 130 8.24 3.29 -9.26
CA THR A 130 7.98 3.28 -7.82
C THR A 130 6.53 2.95 -7.51
N GLY A 131 5.57 3.51 -8.24
CA GLY A 131 4.14 3.19 -8.08
C GLY A 131 3.83 1.73 -8.42
N PHE A 132 4.38 1.23 -9.52
CA PHE A 132 4.27 -0.18 -9.91
C PHE A 132 4.82 -1.10 -8.82
N CYS A 133 6.05 -0.85 -8.35
CA CYS A 133 6.69 -1.65 -7.31
C CYS A 133 5.93 -1.59 -5.98
N ALA A 134 5.38 -0.44 -5.61
CA ALA A 134 4.57 -0.32 -4.40
C ALA A 134 3.34 -1.23 -4.44
N ALA A 135 2.60 -1.26 -5.56
CA ALA A 135 1.46 -2.14 -5.73
C ALA A 135 1.88 -3.62 -5.79
N PHE A 136 2.97 -3.94 -6.47
CA PHE A 136 3.54 -5.29 -6.51
C PHE A 136 3.92 -5.79 -5.12
N PHE A 137 4.68 -5.02 -4.36
CA PHE A 137 5.09 -5.38 -3.00
C PHE A 137 3.89 -5.49 -2.06
N ASN A 138 2.86 -4.65 -2.24
CA ASN A 138 1.64 -4.75 -1.47
C ASN A 138 0.99 -6.12 -1.63
N THR A 139 0.80 -6.55 -2.86
CA THR A 139 0.22 -7.87 -3.16
C THR A 139 1.11 -9.00 -2.64
N LEU A 140 2.42 -8.91 -2.89
CA LEU A 140 3.39 -9.91 -2.49
C LEU A 140 3.40 -10.11 -0.97
N PHE A 141 3.62 -9.04 -0.19
CA PHE A 141 3.71 -9.15 1.28
C PHE A 141 2.36 -9.44 1.93
N PHE A 142 1.27 -8.91 1.36
CA PHE A 142 -0.05 -9.23 1.85
C PHE A 142 -0.33 -10.73 1.75
N MET A 143 -0.12 -11.31 0.57
CA MET A 143 -0.37 -12.72 0.34
C MET A 143 0.63 -13.63 1.07
N LEU A 144 1.91 -13.25 1.07
CA LEU A 144 2.94 -14.02 1.79
C LEU A 144 2.61 -14.11 3.28
N LEU A 145 2.36 -12.98 3.93
CA LEU A 145 2.03 -12.98 5.36
C LEU A 145 0.67 -13.62 5.65
N LEU A 146 -0.30 -13.47 4.75
CA LEU A 146 -1.60 -14.12 4.88
C LEU A 146 -1.44 -15.65 4.93
N VAL A 147 -0.70 -16.21 3.98
CA VAL A 147 -0.49 -17.66 3.91
C VAL A 147 0.41 -18.15 5.05
N LEU A 148 1.48 -17.41 5.39
CA LEU A 148 2.38 -17.81 6.48
C LEU A 148 1.70 -17.81 7.85
N LEU A 149 0.87 -16.80 8.14
CA LEU A 149 0.27 -16.65 9.46
C LEU A 149 -1.07 -17.40 9.61
N PHE A 150 -1.84 -17.51 8.52
CA PHE A 150 -3.20 -18.03 8.57
C PHE A 150 -3.45 -19.23 7.65
N GLY A 151 -2.46 -19.68 6.86
CA GLY A 151 -2.61 -20.74 5.87
C GLY A 151 -3.11 -22.09 6.43
N HIS A 152 -2.89 -22.33 7.73
CA HIS A 152 -3.34 -23.54 8.43
C HIS A 152 -4.73 -23.40 9.07
N THR A 153 -5.34 -22.20 9.01
CA THR A 153 -6.69 -21.98 9.56
C THR A 153 -7.76 -22.64 8.68
N GLU A 154 -8.84 -23.10 9.30
CA GLU A 154 -9.97 -23.72 8.61
C GLU A 154 -10.57 -22.80 7.53
N TYR A 155 -10.69 -21.50 7.83
CA TYR A 155 -11.14 -20.49 6.87
C TYR A 155 -10.25 -20.46 5.60
N MET A 156 -8.94 -20.44 5.75
CA MET A 156 -8.01 -20.41 4.61
C MET A 156 -8.00 -21.74 3.85
N GLN A 157 -8.09 -22.88 4.55
CA GLN A 157 -8.16 -24.21 3.91
C GLN A 157 -9.44 -24.32 3.07
N ASN A 158 -10.57 -23.87 3.57
CA ASN A 158 -11.83 -23.84 2.83
C ASN A 158 -11.75 -22.89 1.62
N LEU A 159 -11.11 -21.75 1.78
CA LEU A 159 -10.92 -20.78 0.69
C LEU A 159 -9.98 -21.29 -0.40
N MET A 160 -8.94 -22.04 -0.03
CA MET A 160 -8.03 -22.69 -0.96
C MET A 160 -8.69 -23.87 -1.71
N ALA A 161 -9.75 -24.46 -1.13
CA ALA A 161 -10.51 -25.56 -1.74
C ALA A 161 -9.63 -26.71 -2.30
N GLY A 162 -8.58 -27.09 -1.56
CA GLY A 162 -7.63 -28.13 -1.98
C GLY A 162 -6.65 -27.70 -3.08
N ARG A 163 -6.68 -26.44 -3.53
CA ARG A 163 -5.71 -25.91 -4.50
C ARG A 163 -4.37 -25.62 -3.83
N GLY A 164 -3.29 -25.76 -4.58
CA GLY A 164 -1.98 -25.33 -4.09
C GLY A 164 -1.95 -23.83 -3.83
N VAL A 165 -1.15 -23.41 -2.85
CA VAL A 165 -1.01 -22.00 -2.43
C VAL A 165 -0.75 -21.06 -3.62
N LEU A 166 0.11 -21.45 -4.55
CA LEU A 166 0.44 -20.62 -5.71
C LEU A 166 -0.77 -20.45 -6.64
N THR A 167 -1.51 -21.51 -6.90
CA THR A 167 -2.73 -21.49 -7.73
C THR A 167 -3.80 -20.62 -7.08
N PHE A 168 -3.94 -20.70 -5.74
CA PHE A 168 -4.85 -19.85 -4.98
C PHE A 168 -4.48 -18.38 -5.10
N ILE A 169 -3.21 -18.02 -4.94
CA ILE A 169 -2.73 -16.64 -5.07
C ILE A 169 -3.02 -16.09 -6.48
N ILE A 170 -2.66 -16.83 -7.52
CA ILE A 170 -2.87 -16.41 -8.91
C ILE A 170 -4.36 -16.25 -9.22
N ALA A 171 -5.19 -17.18 -8.79
CA ALA A 171 -6.63 -17.13 -9.02
C ALA A 171 -7.34 -16.00 -8.26
N SER A 172 -6.87 -15.71 -7.04
CA SER A 172 -7.52 -14.72 -6.16
C SER A 172 -7.12 -13.27 -6.48
N VAL A 173 -5.90 -13.05 -6.96
CA VAL A 173 -5.31 -11.70 -7.07
C VAL A 173 -4.85 -11.37 -8.49
N GLY A 174 -4.66 -12.35 -9.37
CA GLY A 174 -3.91 -12.20 -10.62
C GLY A 174 -4.33 -10.99 -11.48
N ILE A 175 -5.57 -10.92 -11.95
CA ILE A 175 -6.04 -9.81 -12.81
C ILE A 175 -6.06 -8.49 -12.02
N ASN A 176 -6.50 -8.54 -10.77
CA ASN A 176 -6.66 -7.35 -9.93
C ASN A 176 -5.31 -6.71 -9.61
N ALA A 177 -4.31 -7.53 -9.27
CA ALA A 177 -2.95 -7.06 -9.03
C ALA A 177 -2.37 -6.34 -10.25
N VAL A 178 -2.60 -6.87 -11.45
CA VAL A 178 -2.14 -6.23 -12.70
C VAL A 178 -2.82 -4.87 -12.88
N VAL A 179 -4.12 -4.78 -12.67
CA VAL A 179 -4.86 -3.50 -12.76
C VAL A 179 -4.34 -2.51 -11.72
N GLU A 180 -4.20 -2.92 -10.46
CA GLU A 180 -3.65 -2.07 -9.39
C GLU A 180 -2.24 -1.58 -9.73
N MET A 181 -1.36 -2.44 -10.25
CA MET A 181 0.01 -2.07 -10.64
C MET A 181 0.02 -1.05 -11.78
N ILE A 182 -0.81 -1.23 -12.81
CA ILE A 182 -0.90 -0.30 -13.95
C ILE A 182 -1.43 1.05 -13.48
N VAL A 183 -2.54 1.07 -12.76
CA VAL A 183 -3.14 2.32 -12.24
C VAL A 183 -2.18 3.03 -11.29
N ALA A 184 -1.55 2.31 -10.37
CA ALA A 184 -0.56 2.88 -9.46
C ALA A 184 0.63 3.48 -10.23
N ALA A 185 1.14 2.81 -11.25
CA ALA A 185 2.24 3.32 -12.07
C ALA A 185 1.84 4.63 -12.78
N VAL A 186 0.70 4.65 -13.47
CA VAL A 186 0.25 5.80 -14.24
C VAL A 186 -0.03 7.01 -13.33
N VAL A 187 -0.82 6.81 -12.28
CA VAL A 187 -1.21 7.90 -11.37
C VAL A 187 -0.01 8.43 -10.59
N THR A 188 0.83 7.53 -10.03
CA THR A 188 2.04 7.96 -9.30
C THR A 188 3.02 8.65 -10.24
N GLY A 189 3.13 8.21 -11.49
CA GLY A 189 3.94 8.86 -12.50
C GLY A 189 3.47 10.29 -12.81
N ALA A 190 2.18 10.48 -13.03
CA ALA A 190 1.59 11.79 -13.32
C ALA A 190 1.71 12.76 -12.13
N VAL A 191 1.32 12.31 -10.92
CA VAL A 191 1.38 13.12 -9.70
C VAL A 191 2.83 13.43 -9.31
N GLY A 192 3.74 12.46 -9.40
CA GLY A 192 5.15 12.66 -9.09
C GLY A 192 5.82 13.71 -9.97
N VAL A 193 5.50 13.71 -11.27
CA VAL A 193 5.99 14.75 -12.20
C VAL A 193 5.39 16.12 -11.87
N ALA A 194 4.09 16.17 -11.53
CA ALA A 194 3.44 17.42 -11.11
C ALA A 194 4.08 18.01 -9.85
N LEU A 195 4.33 17.18 -8.83
CA LEU A 195 5.00 17.58 -7.59
C LEU A 195 6.42 18.11 -7.85
N LYS A 196 7.16 17.47 -8.77
CA LYS A 196 8.49 17.93 -9.16
C LYS A 196 8.45 19.27 -9.89
N LYS A 197 7.49 19.48 -10.81
CA LYS A 197 7.29 20.78 -11.48
C LYS A 197 6.91 21.87 -10.48
N ALA A 198 6.14 21.54 -9.47
CA ALA A 198 5.76 22.45 -8.38
C ALA A 198 6.88 22.69 -7.36
N ARG A 199 8.07 22.09 -7.52
CA ARG A 199 9.22 22.17 -6.59
C ARG A 199 8.87 21.71 -5.16
N LEU A 200 7.95 20.78 -5.05
CA LEU A 200 7.55 20.19 -3.76
C LEU A 200 8.41 18.96 -3.39
N ILE A 201 9.11 18.42 -4.39
CA ILE A 201 10.05 17.30 -4.28
C ILE A 201 11.30 17.55 -5.14
#